data_c5caa92ad0223bb3f50d9e5f1d9ebf35
#
_entry.id   c5caa92ad0223bb3f50d9e5f1d9ebf35
#
_cell.length_a   1.000
_cell.length_b   1.000
_cell.length_c   1.000
_cell.angle_alpha   90.00
_cell.angle_beta   90.00
_cell.angle_gamma   90.00
#
_symmetry.space_group_name_H-M   'P 1'
#
loop_
_entity.id
_entity.type
_entity.pdbx_description
1 polymer ?
#
loop_
_entity_poly.entity_id
_entity_poly.type
_entity_poly.pdbx_seq_one_letter_code
_entity_poly.pdbx_strand_id
1 'polypeptide(L)'
;NMFDEFSMIDPGPLASYVGFTETEVQKLCEVYGQKFEEVKRWYDGYQIGKYHVYNPNAVVNLMLEGEFQSYWSGTASYEAIVPLINMDFDGLKSAVIEMLSGDHVPVDVTSFQNDTVSFANKDDVLTYLIHLGYLAYDRTFRTAFIPNEEIRQELILATKRKKWNELIVFQKESEQLLKDTIQMNGNAVAKEIEKIKKKKENQ
;
A
#
# COMPACT_ATOMS: atom_id res chain seq x y z
N ASN A 1 2.10 -33.38 -3.95
CA ASN A 1 0.93 -32.59 -4.31
C ASN A 1 0.59 -32.82 -5.77
N MET A 2 -0.70 -33.05 -6.03
CA MET A 2 -1.23 -33.32 -7.38
C MET A 2 -1.70 -32.01 -8.07
N PHE A 3 -1.60 -30.88 -7.38
CA PHE A 3 -2.00 -29.56 -7.87
C PHE A 3 -0.86 -28.56 -7.65
N ASP A 4 -0.64 -27.71 -8.66
CA ASP A 4 0.22 -26.55 -8.54
C ASP A 4 -0.59 -25.42 -7.87
N GLU A 5 0.01 -24.77 -6.88
CA GLU A 5 -0.59 -23.62 -6.19
C GLU A 5 0.03 -22.33 -6.73
N PHE A 6 -0.83 -21.40 -7.13
CA PHE A 6 -0.43 -20.08 -7.59
C PHE A 6 -0.89 -19.02 -6.61
N SER A 7 -0.07 -17.99 -6.38
CA SER A 7 -0.35 -16.93 -5.44
C SER A 7 -0.05 -15.55 -6.05
N MET A 8 -0.37 -14.48 -5.34
CA MET A 8 0.00 -13.12 -5.76
C MET A 8 1.51 -12.92 -5.87
N ILE A 9 2.29 -13.66 -5.08
CA ILE A 9 3.76 -13.64 -5.12
C ILE A 9 4.30 -14.51 -6.26
N ASP A 10 3.66 -15.65 -6.54
CA ASP A 10 4.03 -16.58 -7.61
C ASP A 10 2.80 -17.00 -8.43
N PRO A 11 2.39 -16.16 -9.40
CA PRO A 11 1.13 -16.33 -10.14
C PRO A 11 1.19 -17.36 -11.25
N GLY A 12 2.37 -17.87 -11.59
CA GLY A 12 2.56 -18.84 -12.68
C GLY A 12 1.96 -18.38 -14.01
N PRO A 13 1.36 -19.28 -14.80
CA PRO A 13 0.77 -18.94 -16.10
C PRO A 13 -0.57 -18.21 -16.03
N LEU A 14 -1.17 -18.09 -14.83
CA LEU A 14 -2.50 -17.49 -14.65
C LEU A 14 -2.47 -15.96 -14.43
N ALA A 15 -1.29 -15.35 -14.42
CA ALA A 15 -1.10 -13.93 -14.13
C ALA A 15 -2.01 -12.98 -14.94
N SER A 16 -2.23 -13.25 -16.22
CA SER A 16 -3.07 -12.41 -17.10
C SER A 16 -4.59 -12.61 -16.94
N TYR A 17 -5.01 -13.55 -16.09
CA TYR A 17 -6.43 -13.89 -15.91
C TYR A 17 -6.99 -13.48 -14.56
N VAL A 18 -6.16 -12.91 -13.68
CA VAL A 18 -6.58 -12.51 -12.33
C VAL A 18 -7.16 -11.09 -12.27
N GLY A 19 -7.10 -10.35 -13.36
CA GLY A 19 -7.63 -8.99 -13.46
C GLY A 19 -7.55 -8.45 -14.89
N PHE A 20 -7.89 -7.18 -15.09
CA PHE A 20 -7.71 -6.53 -16.38
C PHE A 20 -6.24 -6.22 -16.64
N THR A 21 -5.78 -6.52 -17.85
CA THR A 21 -4.46 -6.09 -18.33
C THR A 21 -4.47 -4.62 -18.72
N GLU A 22 -3.30 -4.00 -18.75
CA GLU A 22 -3.14 -2.59 -19.17
C GLU A 22 -3.79 -2.30 -20.53
N THR A 23 -3.61 -3.21 -21.52
CA THR A 23 -4.19 -3.07 -22.84
C THR A 23 -5.73 -3.10 -22.84
N GLU A 24 -6.33 -3.91 -21.99
CA GLU A 24 -7.78 -3.98 -21.84
C GLU A 24 -8.31 -2.71 -21.18
N VAL A 25 -7.65 -2.22 -20.14
CA VAL A 25 -8.02 -0.97 -19.47
C VAL A 25 -7.90 0.24 -20.41
N GLN A 26 -6.86 0.32 -21.25
CA GLN A 26 -6.74 1.37 -22.25
C GLN A 26 -7.94 1.40 -23.20
N LYS A 27 -8.35 0.23 -23.72
CA LYS A 27 -9.52 0.13 -24.60
C LYS A 27 -10.82 0.54 -23.89
N LEU A 28 -10.99 0.14 -22.63
CA LEU A 28 -12.13 0.58 -21.82
C LEU A 28 -12.14 2.09 -21.62
N CYS A 29 -10.99 2.70 -21.35
CA CYS A 29 -10.86 4.15 -21.24
C CYS A 29 -11.29 4.88 -22.51
N GLU A 30 -10.91 4.38 -23.70
CA GLU A 30 -11.34 4.92 -24.98
C GLU A 30 -12.86 4.86 -25.16
N VAL A 31 -13.47 3.71 -24.80
CA VAL A 31 -14.92 3.50 -24.97
C VAL A 31 -15.73 4.37 -23.99
N TYR A 32 -15.28 4.47 -22.73
CA TYR A 32 -16.00 5.17 -21.67
C TYR A 32 -15.55 6.62 -21.44
N GLY A 33 -14.58 7.11 -22.21
CA GLY A 33 -14.11 8.51 -22.15
C GLY A 33 -13.29 8.82 -20.89
N GLN A 34 -12.65 7.81 -20.29
CA GLN A 34 -11.82 7.99 -19.11
C GLN A 34 -10.36 8.32 -19.50
N LYS A 35 -9.67 9.13 -18.66
CA LYS A 35 -8.26 9.44 -18.86
C LYS A 35 -7.39 8.30 -18.35
N PHE A 36 -6.74 7.58 -19.26
CA PHE A 36 -5.94 6.40 -18.92
C PHE A 36 -4.90 6.66 -17.83
N GLU A 37 -4.15 7.76 -17.87
CA GLU A 37 -3.13 8.10 -16.86
C GLU A 37 -3.73 8.28 -15.45
N GLU A 38 -4.98 8.76 -15.36
CA GLU A 38 -5.67 8.88 -14.09
C GLU A 38 -6.16 7.52 -13.58
N VAL A 39 -6.68 6.68 -14.48
CA VAL A 39 -7.04 5.28 -14.17
C VAL A 39 -5.82 4.51 -13.68
N LYS A 40 -4.67 4.70 -14.32
CA LYS A 40 -3.40 4.11 -13.93
C LYS A 40 -3.01 4.53 -12.51
N ARG A 41 -3.02 5.81 -12.21
CA ARG A 41 -2.70 6.32 -10.87
C ARG A 41 -3.60 5.75 -9.78
N TRP A 42 -4.88 5.54 -10.08
CA TRP A 42 -5.86 5.10 -9.11
C TRP A 42 -5.91 3.59 -8.91
N TYR A 43 -5.70 2.80 -9.96
CA TYR A 43 -6.06 1.37 -9.93
C TYR A 43 -4.98 0.42 -10.46
N ASP A 44 -3.83 0.93 -10.97
CA ASP A 44 -2.66 0.13 -11.34
C ASP A 44 -1.80 -0.22 -10.11
N GLY A 45 -0.68 -0.87 -10.35
CA GLY A 45 0.39 -1.10 -9.36
C GLY A 45 0.57 -2.56 -8.97
N TYR A 46 -0.24 -3.47 -9.50
CA TYR A 46 -0.02 -4.90 -9.32
C TYR A 46 0.79 -5.46 -10.49
N GLN A 47 2.09 -5.63 -10.29
CA GLN A 47 2.92 -6.32 -11.25
C GLN A 47 2.91 -7.83 -10.95
N ILE A 48 2.12 -8.57 -11.71
CA ILE A 48 1.98 -10.02 -11.57
C ILE A 48 2.73 -10.71 -12.70
N GLY A 49 3.93 -11.20 -12.42
CA GLY A 49 4.85 -11.67 -13.45
C GLY A 49 5.29 -10.54 -14.39
N LYS A 50 4.99 -10.65 -15.68
CA LYS A 50 5.27 -9.61 -16.68
C LYS A 50 4.09 -8.67 -16.97
N TYR A 51 2.95 -8.90 -16.33
CA TYR A 51 1.72 -8.15 -16.58
C TYR A 51 1.48 -7.10 -15.50
N HIS A 52 1.06 -5.91 -15.92
CA HIS A 52 0.37 -4.95 -15.07
C HIS A 52 -1.10 -5.34 -15.02
N VAL A 53 -1.60 -5.56 -13.82
CA VAL A 53 -2.96 -6.06 -13.59
C VAL A 53 -3.73 -5.07 -12.73
N TYR A 54 -4.95 -4.78 -13.15
CA TYR A 54 -5.88 -3.87 -12.51
C TYR A 54 -7.02 -4.65 -11.85
N ASN A 55 -7.48 -4.18 -10.69
CA ASN A 55 -8.61 -4.78 -9.99
C ASN A 55 -9.90 -4.69 -10.83
N PRO A 56 -10.53 -5.83 -11.18
CA PRO A 56 -11.73 -5.82 -12.01
C PRO A 56 -12.88 -5.01 -11.40
N ASN A 57 -13.09 -5.11 -10.09
CA ASN A 57 -14.17 -4.39 -9.41
C ASN A 57 -13.99 -2.87 -9.53
N ALA A 58 -12.78 -2.36 -9.28
CA ALA A 58 -12.49 -0.93 -9.38
C ALA A 58 -12.65 -0.41 -10.82
N VAL A 59 -12.10 -1.13 -11.80
CA VAL A 59 -12.21 -0.74 -13.22
C VAL A 59 -13.65 -0.73 -13.70
N VAL A 60 -14.42 -1.79 -13.42
CA VAL A 60 -15.83 -1.87 -13.85
C VAL A 60 -16.66 -0.75 -13.23
N ASN A 61 -16.54 -0.52 -11.93
CA ASN A 61 -17.32 0.53 -11.27
C ASN A 61 -16.91 1.93 -11.76
N LEU A 62 -15.61 2.21 -11.96
CA LEU A 62 -15.19 3.46 -12.59
C LEU A 62 -15.84 3.66 -13.96
N MET A 63 -15.85 2.63 -14.81
CA MET A 63 -16.46 2.74 -16.15
C MET A 63 -17.97 2.99 -16.09
N LEU A 64 -18.65 2.45 -15.09
CA LEU A 64 -20.10 2.60 -14.91
C LEU A 64 -20.48 3.94 -14.26
N GLU A 65 -19.72 4.37 -13.23
CA GLU A 65 -20.06 5.53 -12.41
C GLU A 65 -19.34 6.80 -12.88
N GLY A 66 -18.16 6.66 -13.50
CA GLY A 66 -17.37 7.79 -13.99
C GLY A 66 -16.59 8.54 -12.90
N GLU A 67 -16.61 8.09 -11.66
CA GLU A 67 -16.00 8.75 -10.52
C GLU A 67 -14.76 8.01 -10.01
N PHE A 68 -13.67 8.76 -9.75
CA PHE A 68 -12.45 8.21 -9.15
C PHE A 68 -12.59 8.18 -7.63
N GLN A 69 -12.79 7.00 -7.08
CA GLN A 69 -12.93 6.76 -5.65
C GLN A 69 -12.47 5.36 -5.29
N SER A 70 -12.42 5.04 -3.98
CA SER A 70 -12.20 3.67 -3.55
C SER A 70 -13.48 2.85 -3.69
N TYR A 71 -13.42 1.78 -4.46
CA TYR A 71 -14.46 0.77 -4.61
C TYR A 71 -14.25 -0.43 -3.67
N TRP A 72 -13.21 -0.39 -2.84
CA TRP A 72 -12.94 -1.37 -1.79
C TRP A 72 -13.71 -1.08 -0.50
N SER A 73 -14.00 0.17 -0.20
CA SER A 73 -14.62 0.62 1.05
C SER A 73 -16.04 0.06 1.29
N GLY A 74 -16.73 -0.40 0.25
CA GLY A 74 -18.02 -1.07 0.32
C GLY A 74 -17.96 -2.58 0.58
N THR A 75 -16.77 -3.16 0.70
CA THR A 75 -16.56 -4.59 0.92
C THR A 75 -16.18 -4.87 2.38
N ALA A 76 -16.47 -6.08 2.88
CA ALA A 76 -16.05 -6.55 4.20
C ALA A 76 -14.50 -6.53 4.38
N SER A 77 -13.78 -6.30 3.30
CA SER A 77 -12.32 -6.22 3.22
C SER A 77 -11.72 -5.12 4.08
N TYR A 78 -12.36 -3.95 4.16
CA TYR A 78 -11.88 -2.83 4.99
C TYR A 78 -11.82 -3.20 6.48
N GLU A 79 -12.84 -3.89 6.99
CA GLU A 79 -12.88 -4.31 8.39
C GLU A 79 -11.81 -5.35 8.72
N ALA A 80 -11.34 -6.09 7.71
CA ALA A 80 -10.27 -7.07 7.86
C ALA A 80 -8.88 -6.44 8.00
N ILE A 81 -8.61 -5.29 7.35
CA ILE A 81 -7.29 -4.65 7.41
C ILE A 81 -7.02 -4.03 8.76
N VAL A 82 -8.01 -3.36 9.36
CA VAL A 82 -7.83 -2.57 10.59
C VAL A 82 -7.22 -3.39 11.74
N PRO A 83 -7.66 -4.63 12.02
CA PRO A 83 -7.01 -5.48 13.02
C PRO A 83 -5.56 -5.80 12.66
N LEU A 84 -5.28 -6.11 11.39
CA LEU A 84 -3.96 -6.53 10.92
C LEU A 84 -2.90 -5.45 11.09
N ILE A 85 -3.14 -4.26 10.56
CA ILE A 85 -2.17 -3.15 10.65
C ILE A 85 -2.01 -2.61 12.08
N ASN A 86 -2.91 -2.97 12.98
CA ASN A 86 -2.87 -2.57 14.38
C ASN A 86 -2.32 -3.66 15.32
N MET A 87 -1.83 -4.77 14.78
CA MET A 87 -1.13 -5.77 15.57
C MET A 87 0.14 -5.18 16.19
N ASP A 88 0.47 -5.62 17.40
CA ASP A 88 1.61 -5.11 18.16
C ASP A 88 2.91 -5.86 17.79
N PHE A 89 3.26 -5.81 16.50
CA PHE A 89 4.54 -6.32 16.03
C PHE A 89 5.52 -5.18 15.85
N ASP A 90 6.76 -5.38 16.33
CA ASP A 90 7.83 -4.40 16.20
C ASP A 90 8.09 -4.06 14.72
N GLY A 91 8.10 -2.75 14.42
CA GLY A 91 8.31 -2.22 13.09
C GLY A 91 7.11 -2.26 12.14
N LEU A 92 5.97 -2.92 12.47
CA LEU A 92 4.81 -3.00 11.57
C LEU A 92 4.20 -1.61 11.29
N LYS A 93 4.00 -0.82 12.34
CA LYS A 93 3.44 0.53 12.19
C LYS A 93 4.36 1.45 11.38
N SER A 94 5.67 1.38 11.64
CA SER A 94 6.67 2.13 10.88
C SER A 94 6.64 1.75 9.40
N ALA A 95 6.61 0.45 9.09
CA ALA A 95 6.51 -0.05 7.73
C ALA A 95 5.27 0.48 6.98
N VAL A 96 4.09 0.48 7.62
CA VAL A 96 2.87 1.03 7.01
C VAL A 96 2.99 2.53 6.76
N ILE A 97 3.59 3.28 7.69
CA ILE A 97 3.79 4.73 7.55
C ILE A 97 4.80 5.05 6.43
N GLU A 98 5.91 4.32 6.34
CA GLU A 98 6.89 4.43 5.26
C GLU A 98 6.22 4.21 3.90
N MET A 99 5.43 3.14 3.76
CA MET A 99 4.68 2.88 2.53
C MET A 99 3.63 3.96 2.23
N LEU A 100 2.96 4.53 3.24
CA LEU A 100 2.04 5.67 3.06
C LEU A 100 2.77 6.93 2.60
N SER A 101 4.04 7.08 2.90
CA SER A 101 4.90 8.17 2.41
C SER A 101 5.40 7.95 0.97
N GLY A 102 5.21 6.75 0.42
CA GLY A 102 5.57 6.37 -0.94
C GLY A 102 6.83 5.52 -1.03
N ASP A 103 7.37 5.08 0.11
CA ASP A 103 8.56 4.25 0.16
C ASP A 103 8.22 2.75 -0.01
N HIS A 104 9.23 1.98 -0.38
CA HIS A 104 9.19 0.53 -0.44
C HIS A 104 9.85 -0.05 0.81
N VAL A 105 9.19 -1.02 1.46
CA VAL A 105 9.65 -1.63 2.70
C VAL A 105 10.14 -3.06 2.46
N PRO A 106 11.33 -3.45 2.91
CA PRO A 106 11.80 -4.82 2.82
C PRO A 106 10.86 -5.78 3.57
N VAL A 107 10.54 -6.91 2.93
CA VAL A 107 9.67 -7.95 3.53
C VAL A 107 10.20 -9.34 3.17
N ASP A 108 10.27 -10.22 4.17
CA ASP A 108 10.55 -11.64 3.96
C ASP A 108 9.25 -12.41 3.81
N VAL A 109 8.93 -12.78 2.58
CA VAL A 109 7.71 -13.53 2.24
C VAL A 109 7.86 -15.05 2.41
N THR A 110 9.04 -15.54 2.78
CA THR A 110 9.36 -16.98 2.81
C THR A 110 8.86 -17.66 4.08
N SER A 111 8.69 -16.92 5.17
CA SER A 111 8.24 -17.44 6.47
C SER A 111 6.73 -17.67 6.56
N PHE A 112 5.95 -17.03 5.69
CA PHE A 112 4.50 -17.09 5.73
C PHE A 112 3.97 -18.44 5.24
N GLN A 113 3.21 -19.14 6.09
CA GLN A 113 2.51 -20.39 5.75
C GLN A 113 1.02 -20.13 5.65
N ASN A 114 0.44 -20.46 4.51
CA ASN A 114 -0.95 -20.12 4.15
C ASN A 114 -2.02 -20.93 4.92
N ASP A 115 -1.62 -21.92 5.71
CA ASP A 115 -2.52 -22.86 6.40
C ASP A 115 -2.82 -22.49 7.86
N THR A 116 -2.21 -21.46 8.40
CA THR A 116 -2.48 -21.04 9.78
C THR A 116 -2.64 -19.52 9.86
N VAL A 117 -3.75 -19.10 10.44
CA VAL A 117 -4.08 -17.68 10.70
C VAL A 117 -3.29 -17.17 11.94
N SER A 118 -2.04 -17.58 12.11
CA SER A 118 -1.19 -17.11 13.19
C SER A 118 -0.02 -16.31 12.63
N PHE A 119 0.01 -15.02 12.94
CA PHE A 119 1.11 -14.13 12.58
C PHE A 119 2.15 -14.16 13.72
N ALA A 120 3.42 -14.38 13.40
CA ALA A 120 4.52 -14.39 14.35
C ALA A 120 5.29 -13.05 14.37
N ASN A 121 5.25 -12.30 13.27
CA ASN A 121 6.00 -11.05 13.09
C ASN A 121 5.34 -10.13 12.07
N LYS A 122 5.95 -8.94 11.85
CA LYS A 122 5.46 -7.96 10.87
C LYS A 122 5.45 -8.48 9.43
N ASP A 123 6.42 -9.31 9.06
CA ASP A 123 6.58 -9.79 7.68
C ASP A 123 5.46 -10.76 7.31
N ASP A 124 4.96 -11.55 8.27
CA ASP A 124 3.79 -12.40 8.07
C ASP A 124 2.54 -11.55 7.78
N VAL A 125 2.35 -10.46 8.53
CA VAL A 125 1.22 -9.54 8.31
C VAL A 125 1.33 -8.86 6.96
N LEU A 126 2.52 -8.34 6.60
CA LEU A 126 2.75 -7.69 5.32
C LEU A 126 2.57 -8.68 4.15
N THR A 127 3.04 -9.92 4.30
CA THR A 127 2.85 -10.97 3.29
C THR A 127 1.38 -11.31 3.12
N TYR A 128 0.63 -11.40 4.21
CA TYR A 128 -0.81 -11.62 4.13
C TYR A 128 -1.54 -10.47 3.43
N LEU A 129 -1.16 -9.21 3.71
CA LEU A 129 -1.69 -8.05 3.00
C LEU A 129 -1.34 -8.05 1.50
N ILE A 130 -0.19 -8.61 1.09
CA ILE A 130 0.15 -8.83 -0.31
C ILE A 130 -0.80 -9.86 -0.93
N HIS A 131 -1.06 -10.98 -0.27
CA HIS A 131 -1.99 -12.01 -0.76
C HIS A 131 -3.43 -11.51 -0.86
N LEU A 132 -3.84 -10.62 0.03
CA LEU A 132 -5.16 -9.98 -0.03
C LEU A 132 -5.26 -8.85 -1.06
N GLY A 133 -4.14 -8.44 -1.69
CA GLY A 133 -4.11 -7.36 -2.67
C GLY A 133 -4.07 -5.95 -2.07
N TYR A 134 -3.80 -5.79 -0.77
CA TYR A 134 -3.62 -4.46 -0.15
C TYR A 134 -2.21 -3.92 -0.31
N LEU A 135 -1.25 -4.78 -0.56
CA LEU A 135 0.12 -4.40 -0.89
C LEU A 135 0.53 -5.06 -2.19
N ALA A 136 1.38 -4.39 -2.94
CA ALA A 136 2.11 -4.98 -4.05
C ALA A 136 3.49 -5.44 -3.57
N TYR A 137 4.09 -6.37 -4.32
CA TYR A 137 5.39 -6.94 -4.01
C TYR A 137 6.33 -6.87 -5.20
N ASP A 138 7.47 -6.23 -5.00
CA ASP A 138 8.58 -6.25 -5.95
C ASP A 138 9.51 -7.43 -5.66
N ARG A 139 9.47 -8.44 -6.54
CA ARG A 139 10.31 -9.65 -6.41
C ARG A 139 11.81 -9.37 -6.57
N THR A 140 12.18 -8.35 -7.34
CA THR A 140 13.58 -8.00 -7.61
C THR A 140 14.23 -7.42 -6.37
N PHE A 141 13.56 -6.49 -5.73
CA PHE A 141 14.05 -5.80 -4.54
C PHE A 141 13.57 -6.42 -3.24
N ARG A 142 12.67 -7.41 -3.29
CA ARG A 142 12.02 -8.04 -2.14
C ARG A 142 11.37 -7.03 -1.20
N THR A 143 10.60 -6.11 -1.78
CA THR A 143 9.94 -5.05 -1.04
C THR A 143 8.44 -5.05 -1.25
N ALA A 144 7.70 -4.70 -0.20
CA ALA A 144 6.27 -4.38 -0.28
C ALA A 144 6.07 -2.87 -0.44
N PHE A 145 5.01 -2.48 -1.11
CA PHE A 145 4.62 -1.08 -1.30
C PHE A 145 3.10 -0.95 -1.53
N ILE A 146 2.57 0.26 -1.39
CA ILE A 146 1.17 0.55 -1.69
C ILE A 146 1.02 0.71 -3.20
N PRO A 147 0.19 -0.11 -3.86
CA PRO A 147 0.15 -0.17 -5.33
C PRO A 147 -0.41 1.08 -5.99
N ASN A 148 -1.40 1.74 -5.38
CA ASN A 148 -2.16 2.78 -6.04
C ASN A 148 -2.89 3.70 -5.05
N GLU A 149 -3.54 4.74 -5.59
CA GLU A 149 -4.24 5.75 -4.78
C GLU A 149 -5.48 5.17 -4.09
N GLU A 150 -6.18 4.22 -4.70
CA GLU A 150 -7.33 3.54 -4.09
C GLU A 150 -6.95 2.90 -2.75
N ILE A 151 -5.94 2.05 -2.76
CA ILE A 151 -5.45 1.36 -1.56
C ILE A 151 -4.82 2.33 -0.57
N ARG A 152 -4.12 3.37 -1.08
CA ARG A 152 -3.55 4.41 -0.22
C ARG A 152 -4.63 5.09 0.62
N GLN A 153 -5.77 5.44 0.02
CA GLN A 153 -6.88 6.05 0.74
C GLN A 153 -7.49 5.11 1.79
N GLU A 154 -7.63 3.82 1.47
CA GLU A 154 -8.11 2.82 2.42
C GLU A 154 -7.20 2.70 3.65
N LEU A 155 -5.88 2.63 3.43
CA LEU A 155 -4.91 2.56 4.53
C LEU A 155 -4.91 3.86 5.36
N ILE A 156 -5.02 5.04 4.73
CA ILE A 156 -5.16 6.32 5.45
C ILE A 156 -6.41 6.31 6.34
N LEU A 157 -7.54 5.84 5.83
CA LEU A 157 -8.77 5.74 6.62
C LEU A 157 -8.63 4.76 7.79
N ALA A 158 -7.98 3.62 7.56
CA ALA A 158 -7.72 2.63 8.59
C ALA A 158 -6.82 3.17 9.72
N THR A 159 -5.84 4.00 9.39
CA THR A 159 -4.93 4.62 10.37
C THR A 159 -5.60 5.75 11.17
N LYS A 160 -6.52 6.52 10.58
CA LYS A 160 -7.20 7.63 11.25
C LYS A 160 -8.03 7.20 12.47
N ARG A 161 -8.60 6.01 12.47
CA ARG A 161 -9.47 5.52 13.55
C ARG A 161 -8.76 5.22 14.87
N LYS A 162 -7.41 5.08 14.90
CA LYS A 162 -6.64 4.67 16.09
C LYS A 162 -5.47 5.57 16.47
N LYS A 163 -5.60 6.89 16.35
CA LYS A 163 -4.58 7.86 16.83
C LYS A 163 -3.17 7.73 16.17
N TRP A 164 -3.09 7.22 14.97
CA TRP A 164 -1.84 7.19 14.21
C TRP A 164 -1.41 8.58 13.73
N ASN A 165 -2.28 9.59 13.85
CA ASN A 165 -2.00 10.95 13.40
C ASN A 165 -0.70 11.51 13.99
N GLU A 166 -0.40 11.22 15.25
CA GLU A 166 0.84 11.68 15.89
C GLU A 166 2.09 11.07 15.26
N LEU A 167 2.04 9.77 14.91
CA LEU A 167 3.14 9.07 14.25
C LEU A 167 3.34 9.55 12.80
N ILE A 168 2.26 9.75 12.06
CA ILE A 168 2.30 10.27 10.68
C ILE A 168 2.88 11.70 10.67
N VAL A 169 2.46 12.54 11.63
CA VAL A 169 3.01 13.90 11.77
C VAL A 169 4.50 13.84 12.13
N PHE A 170 4.88 12.99 13.07
CA PHE A 170 6.26 12.83 13.50
C PHE A 170 7.16 12.35 12.34
N GLN A 171 6.71 11.40 11.54
CA GLN A 171 7.46 10.92 10.39
C GLN A 171 7.66 12.01 9.34
N LYS A 172 6.60 12.74 8.97
CA LYS A 172 6.69 13.86 8.03
C LYS A 172 7.64 14.97 8.52
N GLU A 173 7.58 15.28 9.82
CA GLU A 173 8.50 16.26 10.43
C GLU A 173 9.95 15.74 10.38
N SER A 174 10.17 14.43 10.58
CA SER A 174 11.50 13.80 10.51
C SER A 174 12.05 13.79 9.08
N GLU A 175 11.23 13.47 8.09
CA GLU A 175 11.60 13.50 6.67
C GLU A 175 11.95 14.93 6.21
N GLN A 176 11.14 15.92 6.63
CA GLN A 176 11.43 17.32 6.32
C GLN A 176 12.73 17.79 6.97
N LEU A 177 12.98 17.41 8.22
CA LEU A 177 14.22 17.71 8.92
C LEU A 177 15.45 17.11 8.21
N LEU A 178 15.34 15.85 7.77
CA LEU A 178 16.39 15.17 7.01
C LEU A 178 16.65 15.90 5.68
N LYS A 179 15.59 16.26 4.95
CA LYS A 179 15.69 16.98 3.68
C LYS A 179 16.35 18.36 3.84
N ASP A 180 15.96 19.12 4.85
CA ASP A 180 16.55 20.42 5.15
C ASP A 180 18.01 20.28 5.60
N THR A 181 18.36 19.19 6.29
CA THR A 181 19.74 18.88 6.69
C THR A 181 20.61 18.58 5.46
N ILE A 182 20.13 17.75 4.54
CA ILE A 182 20.84 17.40 3.29
C ILE A 182 21.02 18.64 2.42
N GLN A 183 20.03 19.54 2.40
CA GLN A 183 20.08 20.81 1.66
C GLN A 183 20.88 21.90 2.37
N MET A 184 21.52 21.60 3.52
CA MET A 184 22.28 22.54 4.35
C MET A 184 21.46 23.79 4.79
N ASN A 185 20.15 23.66 4.92
CA ASN A 185 19.25 24.73 5.37
C ASN A 185 19.26 24.84 6.90
N GLY A 186 20.33 25.38 7.47
CA GLY A 186 20.55 25.45 8.92
C GLY A 186 19.45 26.17 9.70
N ASN A 187 18.81 27.19 9.12
CA ASN A 187 17.73 27.93 9.77
C ASN A 187 16.46 27.06 9.88
N ALA A 188 16.11 26.30 8.86
CA ALA A 188 14.97 25.39 8.90
C ALA A 188 15.21 24.25 9.89
N VAL A 189 16.41 23.65 9.89
CA VAL A 189 16.83 22.61 10.82
C VAL A 189 16.75 23.08 12.27
N ALA A 190 17.26 24.25 12.60
CA ALA A 190 17.21 24.82 13.94
C ALA A 190 15.77 25.03 14.41
N LYS A 191 14.89 25.53 13.55
CA LYS A 191 13.47 25.77 13.84
C LYS A 191 12.70 24.47 14.10
N GLU A 192 12.94 23.41 13.34
CA GLU A 192 12.29 22.11 13.56
C GLU A 192 12.80 21.44 14.84
N ILE A 193 14.09 21.53 15.18
CA ILE A 193 14.63 21.02 16.45
C ILE A 193 14.00 21.74 17.64
N GLU A 194 13.83 23.05 17.60
CA GLU A 194 13.13 23.82 18.65
C GLU A 194 11.68 23.37 18.83
N LYS A 195 10.98 23.11 17.73
CA LYS A 195 9.58 22.64 17.73
C LYS A 195 9.46 21.26 18.40
N ILE A 196 10.38 20.34 18.09
CA ILE A 196 10.43 18.99 18.70
C ILE A 196 10.71 19.09 20.21
N LYS A 197 11.64 19.95 20.65
CA LYS A 197 11.93 20.17 22.07
C LYS A 197 10.71 20.68 22.83
N LYS A 198 10.00 21.69 22.32
CA LYS A 198 8.79 22.22 22.93
C LYS A 198 7.65 21.21 23.04
N LYS A 199 7.53 20.27 22.08
CA LYS A 199 6.55 19.18 22.17
C LYS A 199 6.87 18.19 23.31
N LYS A 200 8.16 17.92 23.57
CA LYS A 200 8.61 17.03 24.66
C LYS A 200 8.42 17.62 26.05
N GLU A 201 8.51 18.94 26.19
CA GLU A 201 8.34 19.65 27.48
C GLU A 201 6.87 19.76 27.90
N ASN A 202 5.92 19.52 26.97
CA ASN A 202 4.47 19.63 27.21
C ASN A 202 3.78 18.24 27.32
N GLN A 203 4.52 17.14 27.37
CA GLN A 203 4.05 15.78 27.66
C GLN A 203 4.47 15.32 29.05
#